data_891e3b8eba741ed924399b93e1905521
#
_entry.id   891e3b8eba741ed924399b93e1905521
#
_cell.length_a   1.000
_cell.length_b   1.000
_cell.length_c   1.000
_cell.angle_alpha   90.00
_cell.angle_beta   90.00
_cell.angle_gamma   90.00
#
_symmetry.space_group_name_H-M   'P 1'
#
loop_
_entity.id
_entity.type
_entity.pdbx_description
1 polymer ?
#
loop_
_entity_poly.entity_id
_entity_poly.type
_entity_poly.pdbx_seq_one_letter_code
_entity_poly.pdbx_strand_id
1 'polypeptide(L)'
;MKVVSQATREAVVAAIGDTRSVVTIGAYDGVHLGHRAVIAQVRARAAALGARSVVVTFDRHPASVVRPESAPKLLTDAQQKLELLASTGVDATLVVPFNAEQAGEAPVDFVQRVLVDALAVRGVIVGEDFHFGYKRGGNVQLLRDMAGTRDFEVLPLGLVARADGVDEPVSSTAIRRALAGGDVQRAADMLGRHHELRGVVGPGDQRGRTIGFPTANVEVDASLCLPADGVYAARVTIESSIEGAAGTTYDAAVNLGRRPTFHEHAEHSLLEAHLLDFAGDLYDQRLRVVFHAFLRGERKF
;
A
#
# COMPACT_ATOMS: atom_id res chain seq x y z
N MET A 1 7.87 14.95 2.05
CA MET A 1 8.19 14.07 0.89
C MET A 1 7.69 14.73 -0.39
N LYS A 2 8.49 14.76 -1.44
CA LYS A 2 8.07 15.17 -2.79
C LYS A 2 7.63 13.95 -3.59
N VAL A 3 6.62 14.11 -4.45
CA VAL A 3 6.18 13.06 -5.36
C VAL A 3 6.56 13.45 -6.78
N VAL A 4 7.27 12.56 -7.47
CA VAL A 4 7.73 12.76 -8.86
C VAL A 4 7.06 11.68 -9.71
N SER A 5 6.35 12.08 -10.78
CA SER A 5 5.60 11.16 -11.65
C SER A 5 6.28 10.92 -13.01
N GLN A 6 7.39 11.60 -13.27
CA GLN A 6 8.16 11.44 -14.51
C GLN A 6 9.59 11.03 -14.18
N ALA A 7 10.05 9.93 -14.76
CA ALA A 7 11.41 9.43 -14.57
C ALA A 7 12.39 10.14 -15.55
N THR A 8 12.48 11.47 -15.43
CA THR A 8 13.41 12.30 -16.17
C THR A 8 14.26 13.13 -15.22
N ARG A 9 15.49 13.49 -15.62
CA ARG A 9 16.41 14.28 -14.80
C ARG A 9 15.79 15.63 -14.43
N GLU A 10 15.14 16.29 -15.37
CA GLU A 10 14.53 17.61 -15.19
C GLU A 10 13.44 17.58 -14.11
N ALA A 11 12.55 16.58 -14.14
CA ALA A 11 11.49 16.43 -13.15
C ALA A 11 12.05 16.13 -11.76
N VAL A 12 13.08 15.29 -11.68
CA VAL A 12 13.76 14.97 -10.42
C VAL A 12 14.46 16.19 -9.84
N VAL A 13 15.23 16.92 -10.65
CA VAL A 13 15.93 18.14 -10.24
C VAL A 13 14.96 19.21 -9.77
N ALA A 14 13.86 19.42 -10.47
CA ALA A 14 12.82 20.36 -10.07
C ALA A 14 12.20 20.01 -8.69
N ALA A 15 12.10 18.73 -8.36
CA ALA A 15 11.50 18.28 -7.10
C ALA A 15 12.46 18.29 -5.90
N ILE A 16 13.69 17.82 -6.08
CA ILE A 16 14.64 17.56 -4.98
C ILE A 16 16.03 18.21 -5.16
N GLY A 17 16.21 19.01 -6.20
CA GLY A 17 17.48 19.65 -6.50
C GLY A 17 18.44 18.77 -7.30
N ASP A 18 19.52 19.38 -7.82
CA ASP A 18 20.56 18.69 -8.59
C ASP A 18 21.55 17.97 -7.64
N THR A 19 21.06 16.94 -6.95
CA THR A 19 21.83 16.11 -6.03
C THR A 19 21.72 14.64 -6.44
N ARG A 20 22.70 13.84 -6.03
CA ARG A 20 22.65 12.37 -6.21
C ARG A 20 21.66 11.73 -5.23
N SER A 21 21.21 10.53 -5.54
CA SER A 21 20.19 9.84 -4.75
C SER A 21 20.67 8.49 -4.22
N VAL A 22 20.24 8.14 -3.00
CA VAL A 22 20.22 6.75 -2.53
C VAL A 22 18.79 6.24 -2.66
N VAL A 23 18.62 5.12 -3.33
CA VAL A 23 17.31 4.65 -3.76
C VAL A 23 16.98 3.25 -3.25
N THR A 24 15.70 2.98 -3.14
CA THR A 24 15.14 1.63 -3.07
C THR A 24 14.00 1.49 -4.06
N ILE A 25 13.74 0.26 -4.52
CA ILE A 25 12.79 -0.03 -5.60
C ILE A 25 11.82 -1.12 -5.14
N GLY A 26 10.52 -0.92 -5.37
CA GLY A 26 9.53 -1.94 -5.03
C GLY A 26 8.09 -1.49 -5.24
N ALA A 27 7.15 -2.42 -5.16
CA ALA A 27 5.71 -2.12 -5.21
C ALA A 27 5.24 -1.35 -3.97
N TYR A 28 5.88 -1.55 -2.84
CA TYR A 28 5.59 -0.92 -1.54
C TYR A 28 4.12 -1.03 -1.10
N ASP A 29 3.47 -2.12 -1.51
CA ASP A 29 2.09 -2.37 -1.13
C ASP A 29 1.98 -2.66 0.36
N GLY A 30 1.15 -1.86 1.04
CA GLY A 30 0.99 -1.90 2.50
C GLY A 30 2.04 -1.15 3.30
N VAL A 31 3.18 -0.75 2.76
CA VAL A 31 4.30 -0.06 3.48
C VAL A 31 4.53 -0.66 4.88
N HIS A 32 4.67 -1.99 4.92
CA HIS A 32 4.80 -2.79 6.15
C HIS A 32 6.19 -2.61 6.81
N LEU A 33 6.40 -3.21 7.98
CA LEU A 33 7.63 -3.05 8.77
C LEU A 33 8.89 -3.40 7.97
N GLY A 34 8.85 -4.43 7.11
CA GLY A 34 9.97 -4.74 6.20
C GLY A 34 10.29 -3.60 5.24
N HIS A 35 9.27 -3.00 4.63
CA HIS A 35 9.46 -1.82 3.77
C HIS A 35 10.02 -0.63 4.55
N ARG A 36 9.51 -0.37 5.76
CA ARG A 36 9.99 0.73 6.61
C ARG A 36 11.43 0.54 7.02
N ALA A 37 11.87 -0.68 7.31
CA ALA A 37 13.26 -0.99 7.64
C ALA A 37 14.21 -0.67 6.46
N VAL A 38 13.85 -1.07 5.24
CA VAL A 38 14.62 -0.74 4.03
C VAL A 38 14.69 0.78 3.84
N ILE A 39 13.57 1.49 3.95
CA ILE A 39 13.53 2.95 3.78
C ILE A 39 14.36 3.67 4.86
N ALA A 40 14.38 3.17 6.10
CA ALA A 40 15.23 3.71 7.16
C ALA A 40 16.71 3.62 6.80
N GLN A 41 17.17 2.50 6.22
CA GLN A 41 18.54 2.34 5.74
C GLN A 41 18.85 3.27 4.56
N VAL A 42 17.91 3.43 3.62
CA VAL A 42 18.04 4.39 2.51
C VAL A 42 18.27 5.80 3.03
N ARG A 43 17.45 6.23 4.00
CA ARG A 43 17.58 7.56 4.61
C ARG A 43 18.92 7.74 5.35
N ALA A 44 19.32 6.76 6.15
CA ALA A 44 20.59 6.80 6.88
C ALA A 44 21.78 6.87 5.91
N ARG A 45 21.75 6.06 4.84
CA ARG A 45 22.82 6.05 3.84
C ARG A 45 22.86 7.34 3.02
N ALA A 46 21.68 7.86 2.64
CA ALA A 46 21.57 9.14 1.94
C ALA A 46 22.18 10.28 2.77
N ALA A 47 21.85 10.36 4.06
CA ALA A 47 22.42 11.36 4.97
C ALA A 47 23.96 11.25 5.07
N ALA A 48 24.50 10.01 5.18
CA ALA A 48 25.94 9.78 5.25
C ALA A 48 26.69 10.19 3.97
N LEU A 49 26.02 10.13 2.82
CA LEU A 49 26.59 10.46 1.51
C LEU A 49 26.27 11.89 1.04
N GLY A 50 25.55 12.70 1.83
CA GLY A 50 25.06 14.02 1.39
C GLY A 50 24.12 13.93 0.18
N ALA A 51 23.41 12.81 0.03
CA ALA A 51 22.49 12.53 -1.07
C ALA A 51 21.03 12.64 -0.64
N ARG A 52 20.08 12.54 -1.59
CA ARG A 52 18.64 12.45 -1.31
C ARG A 52 18.19 11.00 -1.18
N SER A 53 17.33 10.74 -0.22
CA SER A 53 16.66 9.45 -0.07
C SER A 53 15.44 9.37 -0.99
N VAL A 54 15.36 8.34 -1.84
CA VAL A 54 14.27 8.19 -2.82
C VAL A 54 13.71 6.77 -2.81
N VAL A 55 12.38 6.67 -2.75
CA VAL A 55 11.66 5.42 -3.02
C VAL A 55 11.21 5.43 -4.48
N VAL A 56 11.56 4.41 -5.24
CA VAL A 56 11.04 4.16 -6.58
C VAL A 56 9.90 3.14 -6.45
N THR A 57 8.70 3.54 -6.83
CA THR A 57 7.51 2.67 -6.82
C THR A 57 6.72 2.83 -8.12
N PHE A 58 5.57 2.14 -8.22
CA PHE A 58 4.78 2.10 -9.43
C PHE A 58 3.37 2.66 -9.19
N ASP A 59 2.75 3.22 -10.23
CA ASP A 59 1.37 3.74 -10.19
C ASP A 59 0.36 2.63 -9.91
N ARG A 60 0.65 1.41 -10.37
CA ARG A 60 -0.12 0.18 -10.12
C ARG A 60 0.79 -0.98 -9.74
N HIS A 61 0.22 -2.01 -9.16
CA HIS A 61 1.01 -3.20 -8.81
C HIS A 61 1.47 -3.92 -10.08
N PRO A 62 2.78 -4.21 -10.26
CA PRO A 62 3.29 -4.85 -11.48
C PRO A 62 2.56 -6.14 -11.89
N ALA A 63 2.11 -6.94 -10.92
CA ALA A 63 1.35 -8.15 -11.19
C ALA A 63 0.01 -7.89 -11.90
N SER A 64 -0.62 -6.73 -11.70
CA SER A 64 -1.89 -6.41 -12.39
C SER A 64 -1.74 -6.22 -13.89
N VAL A 65 -0.52 -5.98 -14.37
CA VAL A 65 -0.20 -5.88 -15.80
C VAL A 65 0.34 -7.21 -16.35
N VAL A 66 1.26 -7.85 -15.59
CA VAL A 66 1.97 -9.06 -16.06
C VAL A 66 1.12 -10.32 -15.95
N ARG A 67 0.24 -10.39 -14.94
CA ARG A 67 -0.65 -11.56 -14.68
C ARG A 67 -1.95 -11.09 -14.02
N PRO A 68 -2.83 -10.39 -14.75
CA PRO A 68 -4.00 -9.71 -14.17
C PRO A 68 -4.96 -10.67 -13.45
N GLU A 69 -5.16 -11.88 -13.98
CA GLU A 69 -6.07 -12.89 -13.39
C GLU A 69 -5.59 -13.42 -12.02
N SER A 70 -4.29 -13.39 -11.76
CA SER A 70 -3.68 -13.82 -10.49
C SER A 70 -3.01 -12.68 -9.71
N ALA A 71 -3.32 -11.44 -10.06
CA ALA A 71 -2.81 -10.28 -9.34
C ALA A 71 -3.33 -10.27 -7.90
N PRO A 72 -2.46 -10.02 -6.91
CA PRO A 72 -2.90 -9.96 -5.52
C PRO A 72 -3.75 -8.71 -5.29
N LYS A 73 -4.75 -8.82 -4.42
CA LYS A 73 -5.48 -7.64 -3.90
C LYS A 73 -4.53 -6.72 -3.17
N LEU A 74 -4.72 -5.40 -3.31
CA LEU A 74 -3.83 -4.39 -2.75
C LEU A 74 -4.09 -4.19 -1.25
N LEU A 75 -3.05 -3.99 -0.46
CA LEU A 75 -3.15 -3.64 0.96
C LEU A 75 -3.42 -2.16 1.18
N THR A 76 -3.11 -1.33 0.19
CA THR A 76 -3.32 0.12 0.22
C THR A 76 -3.72 0.63 -1.15
N ASP A 77 -4.60 1.62 -1.20
CA ASP A 77 -4.80 2.42 -2.41
C ASP A 77 -3.56 3.30 -2.72
N ALA A 78 -3.57 3.96 -3.87
CA ALA A 78 -2.43 4.76 -4.32
C ALA A 78 -2.18 5.98 -3.40
N GLN A 79 -3.23 6.67 -2.96
CA GLN A 79 -3.14 7.81 -2.07
C GLN A 79 -2.59 7.41 -0.70
N GLN A 80 -3.17 6.36 -0.11
CA GLN A 80 -2.77 5.79 1.16
C GLN A 80 -1.30 5.33 1.14
N LYS A 81 -0.88 4.67 0.04
CA LYS A 81 0.52 4.30 -0.15
C LYS A 81 1.45 5.50 -0.09
N LEU A 82 1.13 6.60 -0.78
CA LEU A 82 1.94 7.82 -0.78
C LEU A 82 1.97 8.51 0.60
N GLU A 83 0.84 8.54 1.32
CA GLU A 83 0.77 9.06 2.69
C GLU A 83 1.67 8.25 3.64
N LEU A 84 1.63 6.92 3.53
CA LEU A 84 2.46 6.02 4.33
C LEU A 84 3.95 6.13 4.01
N LEU A 85 4.31 6.29 2.73
CA LEU A 85 5.69 6.57 2.33
C LEU A 85 6.15 7.92 2.87
N ALA A 86 5.30 8.96 2.82
CA ALA A 86 5.60 10.26 3.40
C ALA A 86 5.87 10.18 4.91
N SER A 87 5.11 9.35 5.64
CA SER A 87 5.30 9.14 7.08
C SER A 87 6.65 8.52 7.45
N THR A 88 7.36 7.91 6.50
CA THR A 88 8.72 7.37 6.73
C THR A 88 9.79 8.46 6.77
N GLY A 89 9.49 9.68 6.33
CA GLY A 89 10.42 10.79 6.24
C GLY A 89 11.40 10.69 5.07
N VAL A 90 11.14 9.87 4.06
CA VAL A 90 11.91 9.83 2.80
C VAL A 90 11.78 11.18 2.07
N ASP A 91 12.83 11.65 1.41
CA ASP A 91 12.83 12.97 0.74
C ASP A 91 11.87 12.98 -0.44
N ALA A 92 11.89 11.94 -1.27
CA ALA A 92 11.02 11.83 -2.43
C ALA A 92 10.56 10.40 -2.73
N THR A 93 9.44 10.31 -3.44
CA THR A 93 8.96 9.09 -4.09
C THR A 93 8.84 9.35 -5.59
N LEU A 94 9.55 8.56 -6.39
CA LEU A 94 9.37 8.49 -7.83
C LEU A 94 8.33 7.40 -8.14
N VAL A 95 7.20 7.81 -8.71
CA VAL A 95 6.13 6.91 -9.16
C VAL A 95 6.30 6.66 -10.65
N VAL A 96 6.78 5.48 -11.00
CA VAL A 96 7.00 5.09 -12.40
C VAL A 96 5.69 4.50 -12.95
N PRO A 97 5.16 5.01 -14.07
CA PRO A 97 4.06 4.35 -14.77
C PRO A 97 4.42 2.90 -15.11
N PHE A 98 3.50 1.96 -14.90
CA PHE A 98 3.73 0.56 -15.19
C PHE A 98 2.62 0.00 -16.07
N ASN A 99 2.90 -0.11 -17.36
CA ASN A 99 2.01 -0.67 -18.37
C ASN A 99 2.71 -1.83 -19.13
N ALA A 100 2.14 -2.30 -20.22
CA ALA A 100 2.70 -3.40 -20.99
C ALA A 100 4.09 -3.08 -21.61
N GLU A 101 4.35 -1.84 -21.95
CA GLU A 101 5.64 -1.37 -22.45
C GLU A 101 6.72 -1.48 -21.37
N GLN A 102 6.47 -0.92 -20.18
CA GLN A 102 7.39 -1.00 -19.05
C GLN A 102 7.55 -2.43 -18.52
N ALA A 103 6.52 -3.26 -18.63
CA ALA A 103 6.65 -4.68 -18.32
C ALA A 103 7.57 -5.45 -19.28
N GLY A 104 7.72 -4.95 -20.51
CA GLY A 104 8.66 -5.44 -21.51
C GLY A 104 10.07 -4.85 -21.46
N GLU A 105 10.30 -3.82 -20.63
CA GLU A 105 11.59 -3.12 -20.54
C GLU A 105 12.69 -4.06 -20.01
N ALA A 106 13.84 -4.08 -20.71
CA ALA A 106 14.98 -4.86 -20.24
C ALA A 106 15.51 -4.31 -18.91
N PRO A 107 15.97 -5.17 -17.98
CA PRO A 107 16.46 -4.73 -16.67
C PRO A 107 17.58 -3.68 -16.76
N VAL A 108 18.48 -3.82 -17.72
CA VAL A 108 19.60 -2.88 -17.95
C VAL A 108 19.09 -1.50 -18.35
N ASP A 109 18.07 -1.44 -19.23
CA ASP A 109 17.49 -0.18 -19.70
C ASP A 109 16.74 0.53 -18.57
N PHE A 110 16.00 -0.21 -17.74
CA PHE A 110 15.38 0.34 -16.53
C PHE A 110 16.42 0.97 -15.60
N VAL A 111 17.52 0.27 -15.30
CA VAL A 111 18.59 0.80 -14.43
C VAL A 111 19.21 2.05 -15.05
N GLN A 112 19.52 2.02 -16.37
CA GLN A 112 20.10 3.18 -17.03
C GLN A 112 19.14 4.37 -16.98
N ARG A 113 17.92 4.22 -17.44
CA ARG A 113 16.93 5.29 -17.55
C ARG A 113 16.51 5.86 -16.20
N VAL A 114 16.15 4.99 -15.25
CA VAL A 114 15.55 5.43 -13.98
C VAL A 114 16.60 5.75 -12.93
N LEU A 115 17.59 4.87 -12.74
CA LEU A 115 18.53 5.02 -11.65
C LEU A 115 19.69 5.94 -12.02
N VAL A 116 20.28 5.74 -13.20
CA VAL A 116 21.45 6.49 -13.62
C VAL A 116 21.04 7.87 -14.16
N ASP A 117 20.24 7.89 -15.23
CA ASP A 117 19.96 9.13 -15.96
C ASP A 117 19.00 10.06 -15.18
N ALA A 118 17.89 9.53 -14.65
CA ALA A 118 16.91 10.36 -13.94
C ALA A 118 17.34 10.67 -12.50
N LEU A 119 17.72 9.67 -11.70
CA LEU A 119 17.99 9.82 -10.27
C LEU A 119 19.45 10.12 -9.92
N ALA A 120 20.39 10.04 -10.88
CA ALA A 120 21.83 10.18 -10.66
C ALA A 120 22.27 9.35 -9.42
N VAL A 121 21.91 8.07 -9.43
CA VAL A 121 22.02 7.19 -8.27
C VAL A 121 23.44 7.15 -7.70
N ARG A 122 23.56 7.20 -6.36
CA ARG A 122 24.79 6.99 -5.59
C ARG A 122 24.79 5.67 -4.86
N GLY A 123 23.59 5.16 -4.51
CA GLY A 123 23.44 3.89 -3.82
C GLY A 123 22.07 3.28 -4.06
N VAL A 124 22.03 1.96 -4.16
CA VAL A 124 20.81 1.17 -4.28
C VAL A 124 20.72 0.23 -3.09
N ILE A 125 19.60 0.29 -2.36
CA ILE A 125 19.32 -0.58 -1.21
C ILE A 125 18.05 -1.35 -1.51
N VAL A 126 18.14 -2.68 -1.60
CA VAL A 126 17.02 -3.57 -1.94
C VAL A 126 17.11 -4.87 -1.14
N GLY A 127 16.03 -5.63 -1.07
CA GLY A 127 16.07 -6.98 -0.48
C GLY A 127 17.00 -7.92 -1.26
N GLU A 128 17.58 -8.91 -0.58
CA GLU A 128 18.46 -9.90 -1.22
C GLU A 128 17.74 -10.71 -2.32
N ASP A 129 16.43 -10.90 -2.20
CA ASP A 129 15.56 -11.59 -3.13
C ASP A 129 14.96 -10.67 -4.21
N PHE A 130 15.42 -9.42 -4.30
CA PHE A 130 14.88 -8.44 -5.23
C PHE A 130 15.08 -8.83 -6.68
N HIS A 131 13.98 -8.78 -7.45
CA HIS A 131 13.98 -9.01 -8.89
C HIS A 131 13.14 -7.94 -9.61
N PHE A 132 13.57 -7.56 -10.82
CA PHE A 132 12.93 -6.51 -11.61
C PHE A 132 13.11 -6.72 -13.11
N GLY A 133 12.46 -5.84 -13.91
CA GLY A 133 12.52 -5.86 -15.37
C GLY A 133 11.81 -7.04 -16.01
N TYR A 134 11.89 -7.11 -17.33
CA TYR A 134 11.22 -8.13 -18.13
C TYR A 134 11.50 -9.55 -17.63
N LYS A 135 10.43 -10.32 -17.40
CA LYS A 135 10.48 -11.69 -16.88
C LYS A 135 11.32 -11.86 -15.59
N ARG A 136 11.44 -10.80 -14.77
CA ARG A 136 12.28 -10.80 -13.55
C ARG A 136 13.77 -11.08 -13.85
N GLY A 137 14.25 -10.73 -15.03
CA GLY A 137 15.63 -10.99 -15.46
C GLY A 137 16.68 -10.15 -14.74
N GLY A 138 16.28 -9.04 -14.09
CA GLY A 138 17.13 -8.23 -13.23
C GLY A 138 17.12 -8.74 -11.77
N ASN A 139 18.27 -8.69 -11.12
CA ASN A 139 18.48 -9.09 -9.72
C ASN A 139 19.60 -8.25 -9.07
N VAL A 140 19.92 -8.54 -7.82
CA VAL A 140 21.00 -7.86 -7.07
C VAL A 140 22.37 -8.00 -7.76
N GLN A 141 22.66 -9.16 -8.40
CA GLN A 141 23.92 -9.35 -9.11
C GLN A 141 24.04 -8.44 -10.32
N LEU A 142 23.00 -8.33 -11.14
CA LEU A 142 22.97 -7.39 -12.28
C LEU A 142 23.20 -5.93 -11.80
N LEU A 143 22.58 -5.53 -10.70
CA LEU A 143 22.81 -4.18 -10.13
C LEU A 143 24.28 -3.98 -9.75
N ARG A 144 24.93 -4.99 -9.13
CA ARG A 144 26.37 -4.94 -8.77
C ARG A 144 27.27 -4.85 -10.01
N ASP A 145 26.98 -5.64 -11.04
CA ASP A 145 27.75 -5.62 -12.28
C ASP A 145 27.67 -4.25 -12.96
N MET A 146 26.49 -3.63 -12.95
CA MET A 146 26.32 -2.28 -13.48
C MET A 146 26.95 -1.22 -12.59
N ALA A 147 26.96 -1.40 -11.27
CA ALA A 147 27.54 -0.48 -10.30
C ALA A 147 29.04 -0.28 -10.52
N GLY A 148 29.77 -1.35 -10.88
CA GLY A 148 31.21 -1.30 -11.14
C GLY A 148 31.63 -0.35 -12.27
N THR A 149 30.71 0.01 -13.15
CA THR A 149 30.99 0.89 -14.29
C THR A 149 30.26 2.24 -14.23
N ARG A 150 29.37 2.47 -13.26
CA ARG A 150 28.45 3.63 -13.18
C ARG A 150 28.52 4.42 -11.87
N ASP A 151 29.55 4.20 -11.07
CA ASP A 151 29.82 4.93 -9.82
C ASP A 151 28.62 4.99 -8.85
N PHE A 152 27.99 3.84 -8.57
CA PHE A 152 27.06 3.67 -7.46
C PHE A 152 27.33 2.37 -6.69
N GLU A 153 26.87 2.29 -5.45
CA GLU A 153 27.00 1.10 -4.61
C GLU A 153 25.67 0.31 -4.55
N VAL A 154 25.75 -0.98 -4.25
CA VAL A 154 24.57 -1.84 -4.04
C VAL A 154 24.66 -2.52 -2.69
N LEU A 155 23.68 -2.27 -1.84
CA LEU A 155 23.59 -2.79 -0.48
C LEU A 155 22.35 -3.69 -0.37
N PRO A 156 22.48 -5.01 -0.47
CA PRO A 156 21.37 -5.92 -0.22
C PRO A 156 21.06 -5.98 1.28
N LEU A 157 19.78 -6.03 1.63
CA LEU A 157 19.33 -6.18 3.01
C LEU A 157 18.63 -7.51 3.20
N GLY A 158 18.93 -8.18 4.31
CA GLY A 158 18.18 -9.34 4.76
C GLY A 158 16.72 -9.02 5.07
N LEU A 159 15.88 -10.03 5.03
CA LEU A 159 14.45 -9.90 5.30
C LEU A 159 14.20 -9.64 6.80
N VAL A 160 13.18 -8.84 7.10
CA VAL A 160 12.79 -8.56 8.49
C VAL A 160 12.01 -9.76 9.04
N ALA A 161 12.51 -10.34 10.12
CA ALA A 161 11.84 -11.42 10.83
C ALA A 161 10.51 -10.93 11.47
N ARG A 162 9.58 -11.85 11.65
CA ARG A 162 8.31 -11.58 12.34
C ARG A 162 8.51 -11.61 13.86
N ALA A 163 7.78 -10.75 14.55
CA ALA A 163 7.83 -10.69 16.02
C ALA A 163 7.13 -11.86 16.72
N ASP A 164 6.22 -12.57 16.01
CA ASP A 164 5.45 -13.69 16.54
C ASP A 164 6.23 -15.05 16.54
N GLY A 165 7.51 -15.03 16.19
CA GLY A 165 8.37 -16.21 16.19
C GLY A 165 8.13 -17.20 15.05
N VAL A 166 7.25 -16.88 14.09
CA VAL A 166 7.05 -17.70 12.89
C VAL A 166 8.25 -17.51 11.97
N ASP A 167 8.82 -18.61 11.49
CA ASP A 167 9.95 -18.63 10.56
C ASP A 167 9.52 -18.23 9.15
N GLU A 168 9.01 -17.03 9.04
CA GLU A 168 8.60 -16.38 7.79
C GLU A 168 8.81 -14.87 7.91
N PRO A 169 9.38 -14.19 6.91
CA PRO A 169 9.60 -12.76 6.99
C PRO A 169 8.29 -11.96 6.89
N VAL A 170 8.33 -10.73 7.41
CA VAL A 170 7.25 -9.75 7.19
C VAL A 170 7.15 -9.46 5.70
N SER A 171 5.99 -9.74 5.13
CA SER A 171 5.74 -9.54 3.69
C SER A 171 4.28 -9.20 3.40
N SER A 172 4.01 -8.54 2.26
CA SER A 172 2.63 -8.27 1.81
C SER A 172 1.82 -9.56 1.62
N THR A 173 2.47 -10.68 1.25
CA THR A 173 1.83 -12.00 1.13
C THR A 173 1.37 -12.54 2.48
N ALA A 174 2.23 -12.48 3.50
CA ALA A 174 1.88 -12.92 4.85
C ALA A 174 0.74 -12.06 5.45
N ILE A 175 0.75 -10.75 5.19
CA ILE A 175 -0.31 -9.82 5.63
C ILE A 175 -1.64 -10.17 4.97
N ARG A 176 -1.66 -10.38 3.63
CA ARG A 176 -2.90 -10.77 2.93
C ARG A 176 -3.46 -12.09 3.46
N ARG A 177 -2.60 -13.05 3.79
CA ARG A 177 -3.02 -14.32 4.38
C ARG A 177 -3.63 -14.14 5.77
N ALA A 178 -3.06 -13.28 6.61
CA ALA A 178 -3.63 -12.95 7.92
C ALA A 178 -5.02 -12.29 7.76
N LEU A 179 -5.16 -11.31 6.86
CA LEU A 179 -6.44 -10.67 6.56
C LEU A 179 -7.48 -11.66 6.03
N ALA A 180 -7.10 -12.55 5.11
CA ALA A 180 -7.98 -13.58 4.57
C ALA A 180 -8.45 -14.60 5.64
N GLY A 181 -7.69 -14.75 6.72
CA GLY A 181 -8.08 -15.53 7.91
C GLY A 181 -8.85 -14.73 8.97
N GLY A 182 -9.12 -13.44 8.75
CA GLY A 182 -9.78 -12.56 9.73
C GLY A 182 -8.85 -12.07 10.85
N ASP A 183 -7.57 -12.45 10.82
CA ASP A 183 -6.60 -12.10 11.86
C ASP A 183 -6.02 -10.69 11.60
N VAL A 184 -6.85 -9.69 11.85
CA VAL A 184 -6.49 -8.26 11.66
C VAL A 184 -5.41 -7.80 12.63
N GLN A 185 -5.30 -8.45 13.81
CA GLN A 185 -4.26 -8.15 14.79
C GLN A 185 -2.89 -8.59 14.27
N ARG A 186 -2.78 -9.81 13.77
CA ARG A 186 -1.54 -10.30 13.16
C ARG A 186 -1.14 -9.49 11.93
N ALA A 187 -2.11 -9.07 11.13
CA ALA A 187 -1.85 -8.14 10.02
C ALA A 187 -1.30 -6.80 10.55
N ALA A 188 -1.85 -6.27 11.64
CA ALA A 188 -1.39 -5.03 12.27
C ALA A 188 0.04 -5.15 12.79
N ASP A 189 0.41 -6.27 13.42
CA ASP A 189 1.76 -6.53 13.92
C ASP A 189 2.80 -6.48 12.78
N MET A 190 2.48 -7.01 11.60
CA MET A 190 3.35 -6.97 10.43
C MET A 190 3.35 -5.61 9.72
N LEU A 191 2.21 -4.91 9.70
CA LEU A 191 2.09 -3.58 9.12
C LEU A 191 2.75 -2.51 9.98
N GLY A 192 2.85 -2.73 11.32
CA GLY A 192 3.20 -1.71 12.30
C GLY A 192 2.09 -0.67 12.52
N ARG A 193 0.86 -0.97 12.11
CA ARG A 193 -0.38 -0.22 12.27
C ARG A 193 -1.57 -1.09 11.96
N HIS A 194 -2.76 -0.69 12.40
CA HIS A 194 -3.97 -1.39 11.98
C HIS A 194 -4.20 -1.31 10.47
N HIS A 195 -4.80 -2.36 9.93
CA HIS A 195 -5.28 -2.34 8.54
C HIS A 195 -6.45 -1.38 8.41
N GLU A 196 -6.46 -0.60 7.33
CA GLU A 196 -7.51 0.37 7.06
C GLU A 196 -7.99 0.29 5.60
N LEU A 197 -9.26 0.56 5.42
CA LEU A 197 -9.91 0.70 4.12
C LEU A 197 -10.56 2.07 4.02
N ARG A 198 -10.61 2.62 2.83
CA ARG A 198 -11.29 3.88 2.54
C ARG A 198 -12.31 3.67 1.44
N GLY A 199 -13.45 4.33 1.59
CA GLY A 199 -14.50 4.26 0.59
C GLY A 199 -15.52 5.38 0.77
N VAL A 200 -16.43 5.51 -0.19
CA VAL A 200 -17.53 6.47 -0.16
C VAL A 200 -18.79 5.75 0.29
N VAL A 201 -19.60 6.41 1.08
CA VAL A 201 -20.89 5.85 1.52
C VAL A 201 -21.90 5.93 0.38
N GLY A 202 -22.26 4.78 -0.13
CA GLY A 202 -23.29 4.62 -1.16
C GLY A 202 -24.68 4.28 -0.61
N PRO A 203 -25.69 4.24 -1.50
CA PRO A 203 -27.04 3.83 -1.14
C PRO A 203 -27.05 2.35 -0.71
N GLY A 204 -27.82 2.03 0.33
CA GLY A 204 -28.04 0.68 0.83
C GLY A 204 -29.52 0.37 1.01
N ASP A 205 -29.83 -0.87 1.42
CA ASP A 205 -31.19 -1.33 1.62
C ASP A 205 -31.94 -0.65 2.78
N GLN A 206 -31.27 0.21 3.55
CA GLN A 206 -31.78 0.97 4.71
C GLN A 206 -32.46 0.09 5.80
N ARG A 207 -32.27 -1.24 5.78
CA ARG A 207 -32.87 -2.17 6.74
C ARG A 207 -32.43 -1.90 8.17
N GLY A 208 -31.16 -1.55 8.39
CA GLY A 208 -30.62 -1.22 9.71
C GLY A 208 -31.33 -0.04 10.38
N ARG A 209 -31.79 0.95 9.59
CA ARG A 209 -32.50 2.13 10.09
C ARG A 209 -33.84 1.76 10.71
N THR A 210 -34.53 0.74 10.16
CA THR A 210 -35.85 0.30 10.66
C THR A 210 -35.78 -0.46 11.97
N ILE A 211 -34.62 -1.02 12.31
CA ILE A 211 -34.39 -1.80 13.55
C ILE A 211 -33.52 -1.04 14.57
N GLY A 212 -33.28 0.25 14.36
CA GLY A 212 -32.54 1.11 15.30
C GLY A 212 -31.00 1.00 15.22
N PHE A 213 -30.46 0.30 14.21
CA PHE A 213 -29.01 0.17 13.95
C PHE A 213 -28.66 0.67 12.55
N PRO A 214 -28.66 2.00 12.32
CA PRO A 214 -28.31 2.54 11.02
C PRO A 214 -26.85 2.18 10.66
N THR A 215 -26.65 1.63 9.46
CA THR A 215 -25.32 1.29 8.93
C THR A 215 -25.02 2.11 7.68
N ALA A 216 -23.77 2.55 7.55
CA ALA A 216 -23.23 3.15 6.34
C ALA A 216 -22.67 2.05 5.43
N ASN A 217 -23.14 1.98 4.18
CA ASN A 217 -22.59 1.08 3.17
C ASN A 217 -21.38 1.76 2.55
N VAL A 218 -20.19 1.32 2.91
CA VAL A 218 -18.93 1.89 2.41
C VAL A 218 -18.51 1.13 1.16
N GLU A 219 -18.54 1.81 0.02
CA GLU A 219 -18.08 1.28 -1.26
C GLU A 219 -16.56 1.34 -1.32
N VAL A 220 -15.92 0.17 -1.26
CA VAL A 220 -14.48 0.02 -1.30
C VAL A 220 -14.05 -0.49 -2.66
N ASP A 221 -12.93 0.01 -3.19
CA ASP A 221 -12.38 -0.43 -4.46
C ASP A 221 -12.15 -1.96 -4.45
N ALA A 222 -12.69 -2.63 -5.46
CA ALA A 222 -12.63 -4.08 -5.58
C ALA A 222 -11.20 -4.65 -5.70
N SER A 223 -10.21 -3.82 -6.02
CA SER A 223 -8.79 -4.21 -6.03
C SER A 223 -8.18 -4.31 -4.64
N LEU A 224 -8.82 -3.78 -3.59
CA LEU A 224 -8.29 -3.78 -2.23
C LEU A 224 -8.50 -5.12 -1.52
N CYS A 225 -7.59 -5.43 -0.60
CA CYS A 225 -7.61 -6.63 0.22
C CYS A 225 -8.51 -6.39 1.43
N LEU A 226 -9.68 -6.99 1.42
CA LEU A 226 -10.60 -7.00 2.55
C LEU A 226 -10.19 -8.09 3.56
N PRO A 227 -10.41 -7.89 4.86
CA PRO A 227 -10.41 -9.00 5.83
C PRO A 227 -11.48 -10.04 5.50
N ALA A 228 -11.40 -11.22 6.13
CA ALA A 228 -12.43 -12.26 6.00
C ALA A 228 -13.83 -11.75 6.37
N ASP A 229 -14.87 -12.41 5.84
CA ASP A 229 -16.26 -12.09 6.17
C ASP A 229 -16.51 -12.25 7.68
N GLY A 230 -17.18 -11.28 8.30
CA GLY A 230 -17.45 -11.26 9.72
C GLY A 230 -17.67 -9.87 10.31
N VAL A 231 -17.82 -9.83 11.61
CA VAL A 231 -18.03 -8.60 12.38
C VAL A 231 -16.74 -8.21 13.10
N TYR A 232 -16.39 -6.93 12.99
CA TYR A 232 -15.16 -6.36 13.52
C TYR A 232 -15.44 -5.17 14.44
N ALA A 233 -14.64 -5.03 15.49
CA ALA A 233 -14.49 -3.76 16.16
C ALA A 233 -13.58 -2.87 15.30
N ALA A 234 -14.01 -1.64 15.04
CA ALA A 234 -13.30 -0.71 14.17
C ALA A 234 -13.43 0.73 14.68
N ARG A 235 -12.60 1.61 14.11
CA ARG A 235 -12.77 3.05 14.18
C ARG A 235 -13.03 3.60 12.81
N VAL A 236 -13.99 4.51 12.72
CA VAL A 236 -14.39 5.16 11.47
C VAL A 236 -14.14 6.66 11.58
N THR A 237 -13.34 7.19 10.66
CA THR A 237 -13.09 8.62 10.55
C THR A 237 -13.81 9.15 9.32
N ILE A 238 -14.56 10.25 9.46
CA ILE A 238 -15.19 10.96 8.35
C ILE A 238 -14.12 11.86 7.72
N GLU A 239 -13.69 11.57 6.48
CA GLU A 239 -12.59 12.29 5.81
C GLU A 239 -13.07 13.49 4.99
N SER A 240 -14.28 13.47 4.46
CA SER A 240 -14.88 14.57 3.72
C SER A 240 -15.69 15.49 4.64
N SER A 241 -15.82 16.75 4.26
CA SER A 241 -16.43 17.78 5.08
C SER A 241 -17.96 17.71 5.09
N ILE A 242 -18.52 17.03 6.09
CA ILE A 242 -19.82 17.49 6.64
C ILE A 242 -19.45 18.66 7.56
N GLU A 243 -20.20 19.77 7.52
CA GLU A 243 -20.00 20.91 8.43
C GLU A 243 -19.87 20.41 9.88
N GLY A 244 -18.69 20.63 10.46
CA GLY A 244 -18.38 20.26 11.84
C GLY A 244 -17.98 18.82 12.13
N ALA A 245 -18.02 17.87 11.18
CA ALA A 245 -17.70 16.47 11.43
C ALA A 245 -16.43 15.95 10.70
N ALA A 246 -15.83 16.74 9.80
CA ALA A 246 -14.61 16.34 9.11
C ALA A 246 -13.46 16.08 10.10
N GLY A 247 -12.80 14.91 9.97
CA GLY A 247 -11.73 14.48 10.86
C GLY A 247 -12.21 13.86 12.17
N THR A 248 -13.52 13.84 12.47
CA THR A 248 -14.06 13.18 13.66
C THR A 248 -14.01 11.67 13.50
N THR A 249 -13.58 10.99 14.58
CA THR A 249 -13.47 9.53 14.63
C THR A 249 -14.46 8.96 15.62
N TYR A 250 -15.15 7.90 15.20
CA TYR A 250 -16.14 7.19 16.01
C TYR A 250 -15.72 5.73 16.20
N ASP A 251 -16.02 5.14 17.32
CA ASP A 251 -15.96 3.70 17.49
C ASP A 251 -17.10 3.07 16.68
N ALA A 252 -16.87 1.93 16.08
CA ALA A 252 -17.83 1.32 15.17
C ALA A 252 -17.82 -0.21 15.23
N ALA A 253 -18.98 -0.81 14.96
CA ALA A 253 -19.08 -2.19 14.58
C ALA A 253 -19.18 -2.28 13.05
N VAL A 254 -18.28 -3.05 12.43
CA VAL A 254 -18.21 -3.20 10.98
C VAL A 254 -18.54 -4.63 10.60
N ASN A 255 -19.48 -4.81 9.69
CA ASN A 255 -19.79 -6.08 9.07
C ASN A 255 -19.17 -6.14 7.67
N LEU A 256 -18.35 -7.16 7.43
CA LEU A 256 -17.92 -7.57 6.10
C LEU A 256 -18.68 -8.82 5.71
N GLY A 257 -19.39 -8.80 4.58
CA GLY A 257 -20.15 -9.94 4.11
C GLY A 257 -20.28 -9.92 2.59
N ARG A 258 -20.62 -11.07 2.02
CA ARG A 258 -20.93 -11.19 0.60
C ARG A 258 -22.44 -11.15 0.43
N ARG A 259 -22.96 -10.22 -0.35
CA ARG A 259 -24.33 -10.34 -0.83
C ARG A 259 -24.41 -11.40 -1.93
N PRO A 260 -25.31 -12.39 -1.83
CA PRO A 260 -25.73 -13.14 -3.00
C PRO A 260 -26.50 -12.15 -3.90
N THR A 261 -25.86 -11.58 -4.90
CA THR A 261 -26.55 -10.80 -5.91
C THR A 261 -27.19 -11.75 -6.91
N PHE A 262 -28.46 -11.52 -7.26
CA PHE A 262 -29.19 -12.23 -8.31
C PHE A 262 -28.64 -11.95 -9.73
N HIS A 263 -27.56 -11.21 -9.86
CA HIS A 263 -26.83 -10.92 -11.09
C HIS A 263 -25.44 -11.59 -11.06
N GLU A 264 -25.22 -12.51 -11.98
CA GLU A 264 -24.13 -13.49 -12.06
C GLU A 264 -22.69 -12.94 -12.18
N HIS A 265 -22.42 -11.62 -12.06
CA HIS A 265 -21.09 -11.08 -12.39
C HIS A 265 -20.47 -10.08 -11.41
N ALA A 266 -20.97 -9.93 -10.18
CA ALA A 266 -20.32 -9.04 -9.21
C ALA A 266 -20.40 -9.59 -7.78
N GLU A 267 -19.40 -10.35 -7.36
CA GLU A 267 -19.13 -10.57 -5.93
C GLU A 267 -18.58 -9.27 -5.34
N HIS A 268 -19.44 -8.31 -5.03
CA HIS A 268 -19.05 -7.13 -4.26
C HIS A 268 -19.15 -7.48 -2.77
N SER A 269 -18.01 -7.52 -2.11
CA SER A 269 -18.02 -7.55 -0.66
C SER A 269 -18.59 -6.23 -0.14
N LEU A 270 -19.60 -6.33 0.71
CA LEU A 270 -20.26 -5.18 1.33
C LEU A 270 -19.58 -4.88 2.65
N LEU A 271 -19.12 -3.65 2.83
CA LEU A 271 -18.63 -3.12 4.09
C LEU A 271 -19.72 -2.24 4.69
N GLU A 272 -20.39 -2.74 5.75
CA GLU A 272 -21.40 -2.01 6.50
C GLU A 272 -20.82 -1.54 7.82
N ALA A 273 -20.79 -0.23 8.05
CA ALA A 273 -20.26 0.36 9.28
C ALA A 273 -21.39 0.97 10.11
N HIS A 274 -21.57 0.50 11.34
CA HIS A 274 -22.43 1.11 12.36
C HIS A 274 -21.55 1.94 13.30
N LEU A 275 -21.61 3.28 13.17
CA LEU A 275 -20.88 4.21 14.01
C LEU A 275 -21.64 4.40 15.33
N LEU A 276 -20.97 4.16 16.45
CA LEU A 276 -21.54 4.33 17.79
C LEU A 276 -21.65 5.82 18.10
N ASP A 277 -22.73 6.23 18.77
CA ASP A 277 -22.98 7.60 19.20
C ASP A 277 -22.97 8.64 18.06
N PHE A 278 -23.17 8.19 16.83
CA PHE A 278 -23.33 9.06 15.67
C PHE A 278 -24.79 9.23 15.28
N ALA A 279 -25.20 10.47 15.11
CA ALA A 279 -26.51 10.84 14.56
C ALA A 279 -26.30 11.83 13.42
N GLY A 280 -26.61 11.42 12.18
CA GLY A 280 -26.43 12.26 11.00
C GLY A 280 -26.55 11.46 9.70
N ASP A 281 -26.33 12.17 8.60
CA ASP A 281 -26.29 11.58 7.26
C ASP A 281 -24.84 11.41 6.81
N LEU A 282 -24.51 10.23 6.29
CA LEU A 282 -23.18 9.87 5.80
C LEU A 282 -23.14 9.63 4.28
N TYR A 283 -24.27 9.77 3.57
CA TYR A 283 -24.26 9.55 2.12
C TYR A 283 -23.27 10.46 1.42
N ASP A 284 -22.59 9.91 0.40
CA ASP A 284 -21.54 10.58 -0.39
C ASP A 284 -20.31 11.02 0.43
N GLN A 285 -20.25 10.66 1.72
CA GLN A 285 -19.06 10.96 2.54
C GLN A 285 -17.99 9.91 2.35
N ARG A 286 -16.74 10.34 2.31
CA ARG A 286 -15.58 9.43 2.33
C ARG A 286 -15.26 9.07 3.77
N LEU A 287 -15.24 7.77 4.03
CA LEU A 287 -14.91 7.19 5.33
C LEU A 287 -13.58 6.44 5.28
N ARG A 288 -12.82 6.54 6.37
CA ARG A 288 -11.68 5.69 6.67
C ARG A 288 -12.05 4.74 7.79
N VAL A 289 -12.01 3.45 7.50
CA VAL A 289 -12.36 2.36 8.42
C VAL A 289 -11.10 1.65 8.85
N VAL A 290 -10.77 1.69 10.13
CA VAL A 290 -9.58 1.09 10.76
C VAL A 290 -10.01 -0.13 11.56
N PHE A 291 -9.54 -1.33 11.20
CA PHE A 291 -9.92 -2.60 11.82
C PHE A 291 -9.06 -2.88 13.05
N HIS A 292 -9.71 -3.04 14.21
CA HIS A 292 -9.02 -3.30 15.49
C HIS A 292 -9.06 -4.76 15.91
N ALA A 293 -10.23 -5.42 15.84
CA ALA A 293 -10.37 -6.80 16.25
C ALA A 293 -11.49 -7.52 15.49
N PHE A 294 -11.28 -8.81 15.19
CA PHE A 294 -12.34 -9.71 14.75
C PHE A 294 -13.20 -10.12 15.95
N LEU A 295 -14.51 -9.94 15.85
CA LEU A 295 -15.43 -10.24 16.95
C LEU A 295 -16.11 -11.60 16.78
N ARG A 296 -16.62 -11.87 15.57
CA ARG A 296 -17.30 -13.13 15.23
C ARG A 296 -17.50 -13.28 13.73
N GLY A 297 -17.74 -14.48 13.28
CA GLY A 297 -18.22 -14.74 11.93
C GLY A 297 -19.60 -14.18 11.66
N GLU A 298 -19.93 -14.04 10.38
CA GLU A 298 -21.28 -13.65 9.95
C GLU A 298 -22.31 -14.70 10.39
N ARG A 299 -23.45 -14.28 10.90
CA ARG A 299 -24.59 -15.16 11.21
C ARG A 299 -25.75 -14.79 10.29
N LYS A 300 -26.27 -15.76 9.58
CA LYS A 300 -27.57 -15.62 8.90
C LYS A 300 -28.67 -15.56 9.97
N PHE A 301 -29.44 -14.49 9.97
CA PHE A 301 -30.66 -14.36 10.77
C PHE A 301 -31.85 -14.78 9.93
#